data_6363e87b0497805c9c56fda9fa2bb8aa
#
_entry.id   6363e87b0497805c9c56fda9fa2bb8aa
#
_cell.length_a   1.000
_cell.length_b   1.000
_cell.length_c   1.000
_cell.angle_alpha   90.00
_cell.angle_beta   90.00
_cell.angle_gamma   90.00
#
_symmetry.space_group_name_H-M   'P 1'
#
loop_
_entity.id
_entity.type
_entity.pdbx_description
1 polymer ?
#
loop_
_entity_poly.entity_id
_entity_poly.type
_entity_poly.pdbx_seq_one_letter_code
_entity_poly.pdbx_strand_id
1 'polypeptide(L)'
;MQDRGYLQRLARSIAAARGIDPDLFVRLINQESGFNPTVLSEKGALGLAQVMPDTAKKPGFGVKPILDRLDPVESLRFGADYLQALLKRYDGDVAKALAAYNFGLGNVDKGRKYPEETRNYIAAIMQTGETDEERVKALDELLDLTKEKRRARQRAGLNQMLSAIAPPQVEQPQVDYRSTIGRRGSGTAALDRLGVASLYDFK
;
A
#
# COMPACT_ATOMS: atom_id res chain seq x y z
N MET A 1 4.34 -3.28 40.15
CA MET A 1 4.92 -3.00 38.81
C MET A 1 4.73 -4.28 37.99
N GLN A 2 4.04 -4.23 36.86
CA GLN A 2 3.85 -5.45 36.07
C GLN A 2 5.19 -5.83 35.44
N ASP A 3 5.53 -7.13 35.50
CA ASP A 3 6.76 -7.66 34.92
C ASP A 3 6.80 -7.46 33.40
N ARG A 4 7.92 -6.97 32.88
CA ARG A 4 8.15 -6.76 31.44
C ARG A 4 7.89 -8.03 30.63
N GLY A 5 8.33 -9.18 31.14
CA GLY A 5 8.10 -10.47 30.48
C GLY A 5 6.60 -10.82 30.37
N TYR A 6 5.82 -10.49 31.40
CA TYR A 6 4.36 -10.62 31.34
C TYR A 6 3.76 -9.74 30.25
N LEU A 7 4.15 -8.46 30.18
CA LEU A 7 3.65 -7.53 29.17
C LEU A 7 4.00 -7.97 27.73
N GLN A 8 5.21 -8.50 27.53
CA GLN A 8 5.61 -9.06 26.25
C GLN A 8 4.76 -10.27 25.83
N ARG A 9 4.52 -11.21 26.74
CA ARG A 9 3.63 -12.35 26.45
C ARG A 9 2.21 -11.90 26.15
N LEU A 10 1.70 -10.93 26.90
CA LEU A 10 0.38 -10.35 26.66
C LEU A 10 0.30 -9.67 25.29
N ALA A 11 1.31 -8.88 24.92
CA ALA A 11 1.39 -8.24 23.60
C ALA A 11 1.38 -9.26 22.47
N ARG A 12 2.15 -10.36 22.58
CA ARG A 12 2.14 -11.47 21.61
C ARG A 12 0.76 -12.08 21.44
N SER A 13 0.09 -12.40 22.56
CA SER A 13 -1.25 -12.98 22.54
C SER A 13 -2.28 -12.05 21.89
N ILE A 14 -2.21 -10.76 22.22
CA ILE A 14 -3.10 -9.74 21.66
C ILE A 14 -2.88 -9.57 20.15
N ALA A 15 -1.62 -9.56 19.69
CA ALA A 15 -1.27 -9.46 18.27
C ALA A 15 -1.74 -10.67 17.46
N ALA A 16 -1.45 -11.89 17.98
CA ALA A 16 -1.86 -13.14 17.35
C ALA A 16 -3.39 -13.22 17.17
N ALA A 17 -4.16 -12.82 18.18
CA ALA A 17 -5.63 -12.77 18.10
C ALA A 17 -6.18 -11.81 17.03
N ARG A 18 -5.34 -10.90 16.50
CA ARG A 18 -5.66 -9.94 15.45
C ARG A 18 -5.04 -10.25 14.10
N GLY A 19 -4.32 -11.37 13.99
CA GLY A 19 -3.61 -11.75 12.79
C GLY A 19 -2.41 -10.86 12.48
N ILE A 20 -1.85 -10.20 13.52
CA ILE A 20 -0.60 -9.43 13.43
C ILE A 20 0.54 -10.37 13.83
N ASP A 21 1.68 -10.28 13.14
CA ASP A 21 2.91 -10.95 13.57
C ASP A 21 3.23 -10.55 15.02
N PRO A 22 3.27 -11.50 15.97
CA PRO A 22 3.51 -11.22 17.38
C PRO A 22 4.88 -10.58 17.65
N ASP A 23 5.90 -10.94 16.87
CA ASP A 23 7.25 -10.39 17.02
C ASP A 23 7.32 -8.96 16.51
N LEU A 24 6.66 -8.65 15.39
CA LEU A 24 6.51 -7.29 14.89
C LEU A 24 5.87 -6.38 15.95
N PHE A 25 4.77 -6.82 16.55
CA PHE A 25 4.07 -6.01 17.55
C PHE A 25 4.89 -5.82 18.84
N VAL A 26 5.61 -6.85 19.29
CA VAL A 26 6.52 -6.73 20.43
C VAL A 26 7.64 -5.71 20.15
N ARG A 27 8.24 -5.74 18.95
CA ARG A 27 9.26 -4.75 18.56
C ARG A 27 8.67 -3.34 18.49
N LEU A 28 7.44 -3.19 17.98
CA LEU A 28 6.74 -1.90 17.96
C LEU A 28 6.58 -1.36 19.39
N ILE A 29 6.00 -2.12 20.31
CA ILE A 29 5.80 -1.67 21.70
C ILE A 29 7.14 -1.41 22.41
N ASN A 30 8.18 -2.19 22.10
CA ASN A 30 9.51 -1.92 22.61
C ASN A 30 10.07 -0.59 22.09
N GLN A 31 9.85 -0.25 20.83
CA GLN A 31 10.26 1.02 20.23
C GLN A 31 9.48 2.20 20.80
N GLU A 32 8.19 2.02 21.10
CA GLU A 32 7.33 3.08 21.65
C GLU A 32 7.67 3.43 23.11
N SER A 33 7.81 2.44 23.97
CA SER A 33 7.90 2.67 25.42
C SER A 33 8.94 1.84 26.14
N GLY A 34 9.65 0.93 25.48
CA GLY A 34 10.47 -0.07 26.14
C GLY A 34 9.67 -0.97 27.11
N PHE A 35 8.37 -1.12 26.88
CA PHE A 35 7.44 -1.78 27.80
C PHE A 35 7.27 -1.06 29.16
N ASN A 36 7.52 0.24 29.23
CA ASN A 36 7.20 1.05 30.40
C ASN A 36 5.79 1.67 30.23
N PRO A 37 4.80 1.30 31.07
CA PRO A 37 3.42 1.75 30.90
C PRO A 37 3.17 3.22 31.27
N THR A 38 4.15 3.88 31.90
CA THR A 38 4.01 5.25 32.39
C THR A 38 4.73 6.30 31.55
N VAL A 39 5.32 5.90 30.41
CA VAL A 39 6.06 6.85 29.54
C VAL A 39 5.10 7.89 28.97
N LEU A 40 5.48 9.15 29.18
CA LEU A 40 4.85 10.32 28.58
C LEU A 40 5.89 11.02 27.70
N SER A 41 5.59 11.17 26.40
CA SER A 41 6.44 11.92 25.49
C SER A 41 6.20 13.43 25.60
N GLU A 42 7.15 14.23 25.12
CA GLU A 42 7.02 15.70 25.06
C GLU A 42 5.79 16.15 24.25
N LYS A 43 5.38 15.35 23.27
CA LYS A 43 4.20 15.61 22.42
C LYS A 43 2.89 15.11 23.03
N GLY A 44 2.94 14.51 24.24
CA GLY A 44 1.74 14.02 24.96
C GLY A 44 1.31 12.60 24.59
N ALA A 45 2.13 11.83 23.87
CA ALA A 45 1.90 10.40 23.69
C ALA A 45 2.09 9.67 25.03
N LEU A 46 1.26 8.69 25.36
CA LEU A 46 1.22 8.09 26.69
C LEU A 46 1.05 6.59 26.66
N GLY A 47 1.71 5.92 27.59
CA GLY A 47 1.56 4.49 27.88
C GLY A 47 2.34 3.58 26.94
N LEU A 48 2.05 2.27 27.00
CA LEU A 48 2.82 1.25 26.27
C LEU A 48 2.84 1.46 24.75
N ALA A 49 1.72 1.86 24.17
CA ALA A 49 1.57 2.04 22.73
C ALA A 49 1.71 3.51 22.29
N GLN A 50 2.18 4.40 23.19
CA GLN A 50 2.39 5.83 22.94
C GLN A 50 1.23 6.50 22.21
N VAL A 51 0.04 6.35 22.78
CA VAL A 51 -1.18 6.84 22.14
C VAL A 51 -1.32 8.35 22.33
N MET A 52 -1.45 9.10 21.24
CA MET A 52 -1.71 10.55 21.26
C MET A 52 -3.11 10.85 21.78
N PRO A 53 -3.34 12.01 22.47
CA PRO A 53 -4.64 12.37 23.03
C PRO A 53 -5.79 12.37 22.00
N ASP A 54 -5.55 12.91 20.81
CA ASP A 54 -6.56 12.98 19.76
C ASP A 54 -6.85 11.61 19.15
N THR A 55 -5.80 10.78 18.96
CA THR A 55 -5.95 9.39 18.48
C THR A 55 -6.70 8.54 19.51
N ALA A 56 -6.47 8.77 20.80
CA ALA A 56 -7.19 8.08 21.89
C ALA A 56 -8.71 8.32 21.81
N LYS A 57 -9.12 9.55 21.50
CA LYS A 57 -10.53 9.95 21.43
C LYS A 57 -11.18 9.58 20.09
N LYS A 58 -10.45 9.75 18.99
CA LYS A 58 -10.97 9.57 17.62
C LYS A 58 -9.95 8.81 16.74
N PRO A 59 -9.74 7.51 17.00
CA PRO A 59 -8.76 6.71 16.25
C PRO A 59 -9.15 6.48 14.78
N GLY A 60 -10.43 6.54 14.45
CA GLY A 60 -10.90 6.20 13.10
C GLY A 60 -10.98 4.68 12.85
N PHE A 61 -11.28 4.29 11.63
CA PHE A 61 -11.27 2.91 11.10
C PHE A 61 -12.07 1.87 11.89
N GLY A 62 -13.06 2.31 12.69
CA GLY A 62 -13.81 1.42 13.56
C GLY A 62 -13.05 0.97 14.82
N VAL A 63 -11.85 1.49 15.06
CA VAL A 63 -11.12 1.26 16.31
C VAL A 63 -11.85 1.96 17.45
N LYS A 64 -12.01 1.28 18.58
CA LYS A 64 -12.67 1.87 19.76
C LYS A 64 -11.74 2.88 20.43
N PRO A 65 -12.26 4.03 20.88
CA PRO A 65 -11.51 4.96 21.73
C PRO A 65 -10.97 4.26 22.98
N ILE A 66 -9.80 4.70 23.43
CA ILE A 66 -9.22 4.23 24.68
C ILE A 66 -9.54 5.21 25.81
N LEU A 67 -9.97 4.70 26.96
CA LEU A 67 -10.36 5.50 28.11
C LEU A 67 -9.17 5.78 29.02
N ASP A 68 -8.36 4.75 29.28
CA ASP A 68 -7.17 4.86 30.11
C ASP A 68 -5.92 4.41 29.33
N ARG A 69 -5.09 5.37 28.92
CA ARG A 69 -3.85 5.12 28.20
C ARG A 69 -2.75 4.56 29.11
N LEU A 70 -2.89 4.67 30.43
CA LEU A 70 -1.97 4.11 31.43
C LEU A 70 -2.30 2.67 31.79
N ASP A 71 -3.51 2.20 31.51
CA ASP A 71 -3.83 0.78 31.67
C ASP A 71 -3.07 -0.04 30.63
N PRO A 72 -2.18 -0.96 31.05
CA PRO A 72 -1.32 -1.70 30.14
C PRO A 72 -2.12 -2.59 29.17
N VAL A 73 -3.23 -3.16 29.63
CA VAL A 73 -4.05 -4.06 28.79
C VAL A 73 -4.80 -3.26 27.74
N GLU A 74 -5.41 -2.15 28.14
CA GLU A 74 -6.11 -1.25 27.22
C GLU A 74 -5.13 -0.65 26.19
N SER A 75 -3.96 -0.20 26.65
CA SER A 75 -2.93 0.39 25.79
C SER A 75 -2.44 -0.62 24.72
N LEU A 76 -2.14 -1.86 25.11
CA LEU A 76 -1.72 -2.89 24.16
C LEU A 76 -2.86 -3.28 23.20
N ARG A 77 -4.10 -3.43 23.69
CA ARG A 77 -5.25 -3.72 22.82
C ARG A 77 -5.46 -2.61 21.79
N PHE A 78 -5.46 -1.37 22.25
CA PHE A 78 -5.62 -0.22 21.37
C PHE A 78 -4.51 -0.15 20.31
N GLY A 79 -3.23 -0.28 20.72
CA GLY A 79 -2.10 -0.27 19.79
C GLY A 79 -2.21 -1.36 18.72
N ALA A 80 -2.63 -2.57 19.12
CA ALA A 80 -2.83 -3.67 18.17
C ALA A 80 -4.03 -3.44 17.24
N ASP A 81 -5.16 -2.94 17.75
CA ASP A 81 -6.33 -2.62 16.93
C ASP A 81 -6.00 -1.53 15.92
N TYR A 82 -5.26 -0.52 16.33
CA TYR A 82 -4.84 0.58 15.47
C TYR A 82 -3.83 0.12 14.40
N LEU A 83 -2.83 -0.67 14.78
CA LEU A 83 -1.89 -1.26 13.82
C LEU A 83 -2.60 -2.18 12.81
N GLN A 84 -3.53 -3.02 13.26
CA GLN A 84 -4.33 -3.87 12.36
C GLN A 84 -5.11 -3.04 11.35
N ALA A 85 -5.72 -1.94 11.80
CA ALA A 85 -6.47 -1.04 10.93
C ALA A 85 -5.56 -0.38 9.88
N LEU A 86 -4.35 0.04 10.26
CA LEU A 86 -3.35 0.58 9.34
C LEU A 86 -2.85 -0.46 8.34
N LEU A 87 -2.57 -1.69 8.80
CA LEU A 87 -2.18 -2.80 7.92
C LEU A 87 -3.27 -3.09 6.87
N LYS A 88 -4.53 -3.14 7.28
CA LYS A 88 -5.66 -3.31 6.36
C LYS A 88 -5.76 -2.15 5.36
N ARG A 89 -5.59 -0.90 5.81
CA ARG A 89 -5.65 0.28 4.95
C ARG A 89 -4.57 0.28 3.87
N TYR A 90 -3.41 -0.25 4.18
CA TYR A 90 -2.26 -0.27 3.27
C TYR A 90 -1.99 -1.64 2.65
N ASP A 91 -3.00 -2.52 2.57
CA ASP A 91 -2.93 -3.82 1.90
C ASP A 91 -1.78 -4.71 2.41
N GLY A 92 -1.49 -4.65 3.72
CA GLY A 92 -0.42 -5.40 4.36
C GLY A 92 0.98 -4.79 4.22
N ASP A 93 1.12 -3.59 3.67
CA ASP A 93 2.40 -2.87 3.62
C ASP A 93 2.82 -2.44 5.04
N VAL A 94 3.67 -3.27 5.66
CA VAL A 94 4.12 -3.08 7.05
C VAL A 94 4.89 -1.77 7.20
N ALA A 95 5.79 -1.45 6.28
CA ALA A 95 6.59 -0.23 6.36
C ALA A 95 5.70 1.02 6.34
N LYS A 96 4.69 1.01 5.48
CA LYS A 96 3.74 2.12 5.37
C LYS A 96 2.79 2.22 6.56
N ALA A 97 2.38 1.08 7.12
CA ALA A 97 1.58 1.05 8.34
C ALA A 97 2.36 1.60 9.54
N LEU A 98 3.64 1.22 9.70
CA LEU A 98 4.54 1.75 10.72
C LEU A 98 4.81 3.25 10.52
N ALA A 99 5.00 3.70 9.28
CA ALA A 99 5.11 5.12 8.97
C ALA A 99 3.86 5.90 9.42
N ALA A 100 2.67 5.37 9.15
CA ALA A 100 1.42 6.01 9.55
C ALA A 100 1.22 6.02 11.07
N TYR A 101 1.69 4.99 11.76
CA TYR A 101 1.66 4.91 13.21
C TYR A 101 2.52 5.99 13.85
N ASN A 102 3.78 6.15 13.39
CA ASN A 102 4.75 7.11 13.94
C ASN A 102 4.58 8.54 13.39
N PHE A 103 4.56 8.71 12.06
CA PHE A 103 4.54 10.02 11.39
C PHE A 103 3.14 10.59 11.22
N GLY A 104 2.12 9.75 11.42
CA GLY A 104 0.72 10.09 11.28
C GLY A 104 0.14 9.82 9.89
N LEU A 105 -1.05 9.24 9.92
CA LEU A 105 -1.81 8.82 8.74
C LEU A 105 -1.94 9.92 7.68
N GLY A 106 -2.27 11.15 8.09
CA GLY A 106 -2.48 12.26 7.16
C GLY A 106 -1.22 12.68 6.38
N ASN A 107 -0.03 12.46 6.95
CA ASN A 107 1.23 12.72 6.27
C ASN A 107 1.53 11.64 5.23
N VAL A 108 1.29 10.38 5.60
CA VAL A 108 1.50 9.24 4.72
C VAL A 108 0.53 9.26 3.54
N ASP A 109 -0.74 9.55 3.77
CA ASP A 109 -1.76 9.64 2.71
C ASP A 109 -1.47 10.77 1.71
N LYS A 110 -0.90 11.87 2.17
CA LYS A 110 -0.43 12.97 1.31
C LYS A 110 0.87 12.65 0.56
N GLY A 111 1.46 11.47 0.77
CA GLY A 111 2.69 11.08 0.11
C GLY A 111 3.92 11.87 0.54
N ARG A 112 3.91 12.46 1.76
CA ARG A 112 5.06 13.21 2.28
C ARG A 112 6.26 12.29 2.45
N LYS A 113 7.46 12.82 2.18
CA LYS A 113 8.73 12.11 2.44
C LYS A 113 8.85 11.84 3.94
N TYR A 114 9.22 10.62 4.31
CA TYR A 114 9.40 10.26 5.71
C TYR A 114 10.63 10.97 6.29
N PRO A 115 10.50 11.63 7.46
CA PRO A 115 11.65 12.14 8.20
C PRO A 115 12.63 11.03 8.54
N GLU A 116 13.87 11.38 8.83
CA GLU A 116 14.90 10.42 9.24
C GLU A 116 14.47 9.64 10.49
N GLU A 117 13.90 10.31 11.49
CA GLU A 117 13.32 9.68 12.69
C GLU A 117 12.34 8.55 12.33
N THR A 118 11.39 8.82 11.40
CA THR A 118 10.42 7.82 10.97
C THR A 118 11.08 6.66 10.22
N ARG A 119 12.07 6.93 9.38
CA ARG A 119 12.82 5.88 8.67
C ARG A 119 13.58 4.97 9.64
N ASN A 120 14.27 5.56 10.61
CA ASN A 120 14.97 4.82 11.66
C ASN A 120 14.01 3.98 12.52
N TYR A 121 12.84 4.55 12.86
CA TYR A 121 11.78 3.84 13.57
C TYR A 121 11.30 2.59 12.82
N ILE A 122 11.01 2.72 11.52
CA ILE A 122 10.56 1.60 10.70
C ILE A 122 11.67 0.54 10.59
N ALA A 123 12.90 0.97 10.31
CA ALA A 123 14.05 0.09 10.15
C ALA A 123 14.33 -0.72 11.43
N ALA A 124 14.26 -0.10 12.58
CA ALA A 124 14.45 -0.75 13.88
C ALA A 124 13.38 -1.83 14.16
N ILE A 125 12.11 -1.54 13.82
CA ILE A 125 11.01 -2.50 14.03
C ILE A 125 11.06 -3.64 13.02
N MET A 126 11.39 -3.35 11.76
CA MET A 126 11.49 -4.36 10.69
C MET A 126 12.79 -5.19 10.77
N GLN A 127 13.79 -4.74 11.52
CA GLN A 127 15.11 -5.38 11.63
C GLN A 127 15.79 -5.58 10.25
N THR A 128 15.77 -4.56 9.41
CA THR A 128 16.23 -4.61 8.02
C THR A 128 17.73 -4.38 7.84
N GLY A 129 18.60 -4.79 8.75
CA GLY A 129 20.04 -4.63 8.63
C GLY A 129 20.73 -4.70 9.99
N GLU A 130 22.05 -4.87 9.99
CA GLU A 130 22.86 -4.94 11.22
C GLU A 130 23.19 -3.56 11.79
N THR A 131 23.47 -2.59 10.94
CA THR A 131 23.73 -1.19 11.30
C THR A 131 22.57 -0.28 10.98
N ASP A 132 22.49 0.90 11.63
CA ASP A 132 21.42 1.86 11.36
C ASP A 132 21.49 2.40 9.92
N GLU A 133 22.69 2.55 9.34
CA GLU A 133 22.85 2.97 7.94
C GLU A 133 22.37 1.91 6.96
N GLU A 134 22.69 0.64 7.19
CA GLU A 134 22.20 -0.50 6.38
C GLU A 134 20.68 -0.64 6.49
N ARG A 135 20.12 -0.45 7.69
CA ARG A 135 18.69 -0.47 7.93
C ARG A 135 17.96 0.60 7.13
N VAL A 136 18.48 1.83 7.13
CA VAL A 136 17.90 2.94 6.37
C VAL A 136 17.99 2.68 4.87
N LYS A 137 19.13 2.19 4.39
CA LYS A 137 19.33 1.86 2.97
C LYS A 137 18.39 0.75 2.51
N ALA A 138 18.33 -0.36 3.25
CA ALA A 138 17.42 -1.46 2.96
C ALA A 138 15.95 -1.05 2.99
N LEU A 139 15.58 -0.13 3.89
CA LEU A 139 14.24 0.43 3.94
C LEU A 139 13.93 1.29 2.71
N ASP A 140 14.84 2.17 2.30
CA ASP A 140 14.64 3.01 1.11
C ASP A 140 14.47 2.14 -0.15
N GLU A 141 15.27 1.09 -0.30
CA GLU A 141 15.12 0.09 -1.38
C GLU A 141 13.76 -0.62 -1.33
N LEU A 142 13.31 -1.04 -0.14
CA LEU A 142 12.01 -1.69 0.05
C LEU A 142 10.85 -0.75 -0.30
N LEU A 143 10.93 0.52 0.12
CA LEU A 143 9.92 1.52 -0.17
C LEU A 143 9.82 1.82 -1.67
N ASP A 144 10.93 1.81 -2.39
CA ASP A 144 10.92 2.01 -3.84
C ASP A 144 10.36 0.80 -4.57
N LEU A 145 10.72 -0.42 -4.18
CA LEU A 145 10.12 -1.66 -4.70
C LEU A 145 8.60 -1.72 -4.46
N THR A 146 8.12 -1.28 -3.31
CA THR A 146 6.68 -1.25 -3.01
C THR A 146 5.94 -0.22 -3.86
N LYS A 147 6.55 0.94 -4.12
CA LYS A 147 6.01 1.95 -5.05
C LYS A 147 5.90 1.41 -6.48
N GLU A 148 6.93 0.72 -6.96
CA GLU A 148 6.94 0.11 -8.29
C GLU A 148 5.88 -0.98 -8.43
N LYS A 149 5.77 -1.90 -7.46
CA LYS A 149 4.72 -2.92 -7.42
C LYS A 149 3.31 -2.31 -7.44
N ARG A 150 3.09 -1.22 -6.70
CA ARG A 150 1.81 -0.52 -6.69
C ARG A 150 1.51 0.12 -8.05
N ARG A 151 2.50 0.78 -8.69
CA ARG A 151 2.36 1.35 -10.04
C ARG A 151 2.06 0.27 -11.08
N ALA A 152 2.73 -0.89 -10.98
CA ALA A 152 2.49 -2.02 -11.86
C ALA A 152 1.06 -2.58 -11.71
N ARG A 153 0.56 -2.74 -10.46
CA ARG A 153 -0.82 -3.17 -10.21
C ARG A 153 -1.85 -2.17 -10.74
N GLN A 154 -1.61 -0.85 -10.57
CA GLN A 154 -2.50 0.19 -11.12
C GLN A 154 -2.54 0.15 -12.65
N ARG A 155 -1.37 -0.02 -13.32
CA ARG A 155 -1.30 -0.16 -14.79
C ARG A 155 -2.01 -1.42 -15.27
N ALA A 156 -1.82 -2.55 -14.59
CA ALA A 156 -2.50 -3.80 -14.93
C ALA A 156 -4.04 -3.67 -14.78
N GLY A 157 -4.52 -3.07 -13.69
CA GLY A 157 -5.94 -2.80 -13.50
C GLY A 157 -6.53 -1.87 -14.56
N LEU A 158 -5.80 -0.81 -14.93
CA LEU A 158 -6.21 0.09 -16.01
C LEU A 158 -6.27 -0.62 -17.35
N ASN A 159 -5.28 -1.44 -17.69
CA ASN A 159 -5.26 -2.22 -18.93
C ASN A 159 -6.41 -3.22 -18.97
N GLN A 160 -6.75 -3.86 -17.87
CA GLN A 160 -7.89 -4.76 -17.75
C GLN A 160 -9.21 -4.02 -17.97
N MET A 161 -9.37 -2.83 -17.42
CA MET A 161 -10.55 -1.99 -17.67
C MET A 161 -10.63 -1.56 -19.13
N LEU A 162 -9.53 -1.13 -19.74
CA LEU A 162 -9.49 -0.72 -21.14
C LEU A 162 -9.81 -1.88 -22.09
N SER A 163 -9.30 -3.09 -21.81
CA SER A 163 -9.63 -4.27 -22.62
C SER A 163 -11.10 -4.71 -22.49
N ALA A 164 -11.73 -4.44 -21.34
CA ALA A 164 -13.16 -4.71 -21.14
C ALA A 164 -14.08 -3.72 -21.88
N ILE A 165 -13.57 -2.51 -22.19
CA ILE A 165 -14.30 -1.45 -22.90
C ILE A 165 -13.98 -1.47 -24.41
N ALA A 166 -12.91 -2.15 -24.83
CA ALA A 166 -12.53 -2.24 -26.24
C ALA A 166 -13.68 -2.88 -27.03
N PRO A 167 -14.10 -2.27 -28.15
CA PRO A 167 -15.12 -2.87 -29.01
C PRO A 167 -14.62 -4.24 -29.49
N PRO A 168 -15.55 -5.21 -29.71
CA PRO A 168 -15.17 -6.51 -30.25
C PRO A 168 -14.38 -6.31 -31.55
N GLN A 169 -13.26 -6.97 -31.67
CA GLN A 169 -12.48 -6.98 -32.90
C GLN A 169 -13.41 -7.51 -33.99
N VAL A 170 -13.89 -6.63 -34.87
CA VAL A 170 -14.62 -7.04 -36.07
C VAL A 170 -13.56 -7.72 -36.94
N GLU A 171 -13.61 -9.04 -37.01
CA GLU A 171 -12.84 -9.79 -38.02
C GLU A 171 -13.20 -9.20 -39.35
N GLN A 172 -12.30 -8.49 -40.00
CA GLN A 172 -12.46 -8.09 -41.37
C GLN A 172 -12.54 -9.38 -42.18
N PRO A 173 -13.64 -9.60 -42.96
CA PRO A 173 -13.71 -10.78 -43.82
C PRO A 173 -12.48 -10.75 -44.72
N GLN A 174 -11.68 -11.79 -44.68
CA GLN A 174 -10.62 -12.02 -45.67
C GLN A 174 -11.28 -12.21 -47.04
N VAL A 175 -11.37 -11.14 -47.79
CA VAL A 175 -11.82 -11.22 -49.16
C VAL A 175 -10.65 -11.79 -49.96
N ASP A 176 -10.75 -13.06 -50.31
CA ASP A 176 -9.81 -13.72 -51.21
C ASP A 176 -10.01 -13.19 -52.65
N TYR A 177 -9.27 -12.14 -52.97
CA TYR A 177 -9.26 -11.56 -54.30
C TYR A 177 -8.72 -12.50 -55.40
N ARG A 178 -8.12 -13.65 -55.04
CA ARG A 178 -7.58 -14.59 -56.03
C ARG A 178 -8.63 -15.48 -56.67
N SER A 179 -9.78 -15.69 -56.05
CA SER A 179 -10.82 -16.52 -56.58
C SER A 179 -11.73 -15.78 -57.58
N THR A 180 -11.69 -14.44 -57.63
CA THR A 180 -12.58 -13.61 -58.50
C THR A 180 -11.92 -13.24 -59.83
N ILE A 181 -10.61 -13.53 -60.01
CA ILE A 181 -9.95 -13.31 -61.33
C ILE A 181 -9.86 -14.66 -62.05
N GLY A 182 -11.01 -15.22 -62.34
CA GLY A 182 -11.16 -16.39 -63.17
C GLY A 182 -11.67 -16.00 -64.55
N ARG A 183 -10.79 -15.91 -65.55
CA ARG A 183 -11.06 -16.01 -67.00
C ARG A 183 -12.11 -15.09 -67.59
N ARG A 184 -11.67 -14.03 -68.22
CA ARG A 184 -11.97 -13.72 -69.64
C ARG A 184 -11.82 -12.23 -70.00
N GLY A 185 -11.05 -11.97 -71.00
CA GLY A 185 -11.44 -10.99 -72.07
C GLY A 185 -10.99 -9.56 -71.85
N SER A 186 -10.04 -9.21 -72.69
CA SER A 186 -9.76 -7.82 -73.12
C SER A 186 -10.97 -6.89 -73.08
N GLY A 187 -10.90 -5.87 -72.21
CA GLY A 187 -11.93 -4.84 -72.16
C GLY A 187 -11.51 -3.69 -71.24
N THR A 188 -10.77 -2.77 -71.82
CA THR A 188 -10.37 -1.48 -71.24
C THR A 188 -11.51 -0.43 -71.18
N ALA A 189 -12.72 -0.83 -70.84
CA ALA A 189 -13.88 0.08 -70.92
C ALA A 189 -14.80 0.07 -69.66
N ALA A 190 -14.32 -0.37 -68.48
CA ALA A 190 -15.22 -0.47 -67.31
C ALA A 190 -14.78 0.30 -66.07
N LEU A 191 -13.69 1.05 -66.11
CA LEU A 191 -13.21 1.81 -64.94
C LEU A 191 -13.65 3.26 -64.86
N ASP A 192 -14.32 3.76 -65.89
CA ASP A 192 -14.73 5.17 -65.97
C ASP A 192 -16.14 5.47 -65.38
N ARG A 193 -16.84 4.47 -64.83
CA ARG A 193 -18.21 4.67 -64.31
C ARG A 193 -18.37 4.66 -62.80
N LEU A 194 -17.31 4.56 -62.03
CA LEU A 194 -17.42 4.52 -60.56
C LEU A 194 -16.79 5.69 -59.82
N GLY A 195 -16.43 6.80 -60.48
CA GLY A 195 -16.18 8.10 -59.82
C GLY A 195 -15.23 8.08 -58.60
N VAL A 196 -14.29 7.14 -58.52
CA VAL A 196 -13.35 7.04 -57.41
C VAL A 196 -11.93 7.41 -57.82
N ALA A 197 -11.83 8.55 -58.49
CA ALA A 197 -10.56 9.20 -58.74
C ALA A 197 -10.57 10.52 -57.95
N SER A 198 -10.24 10.51 -56.71
CA SER A 198 -9.69 11.65 -55.95
C SER A 198 -9.76 11.38 -54.44
N LEU A 199 -8.84 10.65 -53.88
CA LEU A 199 -8.57 10.67 -52.44
C LEU A 199 -7.12 10.25 -52.09
N TYR A 200 -6.16 10.62 -52.94
CA TYR A 200 -4.75 10.57 -52.54
C TYR A 200 -4.02 11.83 -53.03
N ASP A 201 -4.28 12.95 -52.31
CA ASP A 201 -3.40 14.10 -52.28
C ASP A 201 -3.57 14.76 -50.91
N PHE A 202 -2.80 14.33 -49.96
CA PHE A 202 -2.39 15.17 -48.85
C PHE A 202 -0.93 14.85 -48.48
N LYS A 203 -0.13 15.88 -48.68
CA LYS A 203 1.28 16.01 -48.27
C LYS A 203 1.44 15.85 -46.76
#